data_bc29796f8c2eb4218d726e7f203153c0
#
_entry.id   bc29796f8c2eb4218d726e7f203153c0
#
_cell.length_a   1.000
_cell.length_b   1.000
_cell.length_c   1.000
_cell.angle_alpha   90.00
_cell.angle_beta   90.00
_cell.angle_gamma   90.00
#
_symmetry.space_group_name_H-M   'P 1'
#
loop_
_entity.id
_entity.type
_entity.pdbx_description
1 polymer ?
#
loop_
_entity_poly.entity_id
_entity_poly.type
_entity_poly.pdbx_seq_one_letter_code
_entity_poly.pdbx_strand_id
1 'polypeptide(L)'
;MSRQRGPPYCKLHIVINSCGEIMSFSLTPGNVDDRAVVENLVDKLQGWLFGDRGYISKKLTQSLANQGLELITKIKSNMKERIIDPIKKRFLNKRYIIETINDQLKNLCHIDHTRHRSVMNFQTNVLAGLLAYVFKPNKISVAFGKLNNLNLPLTSN
;
A
#
# COMPACT_ATOMS: atom_id res chain seq x y z
N MET A 1 -32.84 -24.69 -3.53
CA MET A 1 -31.85 -24.50 -2.43
C MET A 1 -30.74 -23.61 -2.94
N SER A 2 -30.81 -22.31 -2.64
CA SER A 2 -29.76 -21.34 -3.02
C SER A 2 -28.57 -21.55 -2.15
N ARG A 3 -27.41 -21.90 -2.73
CA ARG A 3 -26.12 -21.90 -2.05
C ARG A 3 -25.88 -20.50 -1.50
N GLN A 4 -25.94 -20.34 -0.18
CA GLN A 4 -25.49 -19.12 0.49
C GLN A 4 -24.02 -18.91 0.10
N ARG A 5 -23.77 -17.90 -0.71
CA ARG A 5 -22.40 -17.43 -0.97
C ARG A 5 -21.84 -16.97 0.38
N GLY A 6 -20.62 -17.37 0.69
CA GLY A 6 -19.90 -16.87 1.88
C GLY A 6 -19.86 -15.34 1.91
N PRO A 7 -19.34 -14.72 2.99
CA PRO A 7 -19.25 -13.28 3.11
C PRO A 7 -18.61 -12.69 1.86
N PRO A 8 -19.06 -11.51 1.41
CA PRO A 8 -18.53 -10.89 0.20
C PRO A 8 -17.00 -10.81 0.34
N TYR A 9 -16.31 -11.30 -0.68
CA TYR A 9 -14.85 -11.19 -0.77
C TYR A 9 -14.47 -9.71 -0.63
N CYS A 10 -13.67 -9.39 0.37
CA CYS A 10 -13.18 -8.05 0.63
C CYS A 10 -11.70 -7.94 0.32
N LYS A 11 -11.26 -6.80 -0.18
CA LYS A 11 -9.87 -6.43 -0.41
C LYS A 11 -9.42 -5.46 0.68
N LEU A 12 -8.24 -5.73 1.25
CA LEU A 12 -7.54 -4.79 2.10
C LEU A 12 -6.51 -4.02 1.26
N HIS A 13 -6.64 -2.71 1.21
CA HIS A 13 -5.68 -1.80 0.61
C HIS A 13 -4.89 -1.14 1.73
N ILE A 14 -3.57 -1.10 1.62
CA ILE A 14 -2.69 -0.45 2.60
C ILE A 14 -1.64 0.41 1.91
N VAL A 15 -1.29 1.53 2.54
CA VAL A 15 -0.13 2.35 2.21
C VAL A 15 0.82 2.31 3.39
N ILE A 16 2.09 2.07 3.10
CA ILE A 16 3.16 2.02 4.09
C ILE A 16 4.24 3.04 3.75
N ASN A 17 4.94 3.52 4.78
CA ASN A 17 6.15 4.31 4.60
C ASN A 17 7.42 3.43 4.50
N SER A 18 8.58 4.07 4.34
CA SER A 18 9.87 3.38 4.27
C SER A 18 10.30 2.70 5.56
N CYS A 19 9.68 3.05 6.69
CA CYS A 19 9.90 2.42 7.99
C CYS A 19 8.98 1.22 8.23
N GLY A 20 8.13 0.85 7.27
CA GLY A 20 7.17 -0.24 7.39
C GLY A 20 5.95 0.10 8.24
N GLU A 21 5.68 1.38 8.49
CA GLU A 21 4.51 1.82 9.25
C GLU A 21 3.32 1.99 8.30
N ILE A 22 2.13 1.59 8.75
CA ILE A 22 0.90 1.77 8.00
C ILE A 22 0.48 3.24 8.09
N MET A 23 0.48 3.93 6.95
CA MET A 23 0.07 5.33 6.83
C MET A 23 -1.44 5.46 6.59
N SER A 24 -2.00 4.53 5.84
CA SER A 24 -3.43 4.50 5.54
C SER A 24 -3.87 3.10 5.15
N PHE A 25 -5.15 2.80 5.34
CA PHE A 25 -5.76 1.56 4.87
C PHE A 25 -7.21 1.78 4.47
N SER A 26 -7.72 0.88 3.64
CA SER A 26 -9.13 0.82 3.25
C SER A 26 -9.57 -0.61 3.01
N LEU A 27 -10.82 -0.92 3.37
CA LEU A 27 -11.48 -2.18 3.06
C LEU A 27 -12.55 -1.94 2.00
N THR A 28 -12.49 -2.68 0.91
CA THR A 28 -13.47 -2.57 -0.16
C THR A 28 -14.03 -3.93 -0.56
N PRO A 29 -15.23 -3.98 -1.12
CA PRO A 29 -15.71 -5.17 -1.82
C PRO A 29 -14.74 -5.60 -2.92
N GLY A 30 -14.63 -6.90 -3.14
CA GLY A 30 -13.65 -7.47 -4.09
C GLY A 30 -13.81 -7.06 -5.56
N ASN A 31 -15.00 -6.57 -5.93
CA ASN A 31 -15.31 -6.08 -7.27
C ASN A 31 -14.91 -4.61 -7.52
N VAL A 32 -14.45 -3.89 -6.49
CA VAL A 32 -13.99 -2.50 -6.63
C VAL A 32 -12.63 -2.47 -7.34
N ASP A 33 -12.46 -1.54 -8.30
CA ASP A 33 -11.17 -1.30 -8.97
C ASP A 33 -10.19 -0.70 -7.96
N ASP A 34 -9.01 -1.30 -7.86
CA ASP A 34 -7.97 -0.87 -6.92
C ASP A 34 -7.54 0.59 -7.15
N ARG A 35 -7.59 1.05 -8.41
CA ARG A 35 -7.27 2.44 -8.78
C ARG A 35 -8.28 3.46 -8.26
N ALA A 36 -9.55 3.08 -8.14
CA ALA A 36 -10.60 3.97 -7.63
C ALA A 36 -10.45 4.27 -6.14
N VAL A 37 -9.76 3.42 -5.42
CA VAL A 37 -9.54 3.57 -3.96
C VAL A 37 -8.36 4.45 -3.65
N VAL A 38 -7.38 4.54 -4.55
CA VAL A 38 -6.08 5.20 -4.29
C VAL A 38 -6.24 6.65 -3.87
N GLU A 39 -7.06 7.42 -4.57
CA GLU A 39 -7.23 8.87 -4.30
C GLU A 39 -7.68 9.12 -2.85
N ASN A 40 -8.67 8.38 -2.37
CA ASN A 40 -9.13 8.48 -0.98
C ASN A 40 -8.10 7.91 0.02
N LEU A 41 -7.38 6.86 -0.39
CA LEU A 41 -6.40 6.20 0.46
C LEU A 41 -5.20 7.09 0.77
N VAL A 42 -4.85 8.01 -0.14
CA VAL A 42 -3.68 8.88 -0.05
C VAL A 42 -4.02 10.36 0.11
N ASP A 43 -5.28 10.70 0.41
CA ASP A 43 -5.82 12.07 0.45
C ASP A 43 -4.94 13.07 1.25
N LYS A 44 -4.30 12.62 2.32
CA LYS A 44 -3.46 13.46 3.19
C LYS A 44 -1.96 13.19 3.06
N LEU A 45 -1.55 12.42 2.05
CA LEU A 45 -0.16 12.05 1.87
C LEU A 45 0.48 12.91 0.79
N GLN A 46 1.79 13.14 0.90
CA GLN A 46 2.59 13.88 -0.06
C GLN A 46 3.92 13.17 -0.34
N GLY A 47 4.56 13.50 -1.46
CA GLY A 47 5.87 12.95 -1.82
C GLY A 47 5.80 11.86 -2.89
N TRP A 48 6.48 10.75 -2.68
CA TRP A 48 6.58 9.66 -3.67
C TRP A 48 5.72 8.47 -3.27
N LEU A 49 4.82 8.08 -4.17
CA LEU A 49 3.99 6.88 -4.03
C LEU A 49 4.48 5.79 -5.00
N PHE A 50 4.95 4.68 -4.47
CA PHE A 50 5.42 3.55 -5.26
C PHE A 50 4.31 2.51 -5.40
N GLY A 51 3.89 2.26 -6.63
CA GLY A 51 2.80 1.33 -6.94
C GLY A 51 3.20 0.23 -7.92
N ASP A 52 2.31 -0.75 -8.10
CA ASP A 52 2.45 -1.75 -9.14
C ASP A 52 2.02 -1.21 -10.52
N ARG A 53 2.36 -1.94 -11.57
CA ARG A 53 1.97 -1.63 -12.96
C ARG A 53 0.47 -1.52 -13.16
N GLY A 54 -0.33 -2.20 -12.32
CA GLY A 54 -1.78 -2.12 -12.33
C GLY A 54 -2.33 -0.73 -12.08
N TYR A 55 -1.59 0.13 -11.37
CA TYR A 55 -1.99 1.50 -11.06
C TYR A 55 -1.67 2.51 -12.15
N ILE A 56 -1.08 2.11 -13.29
CA ILE A 56 -0.78 3.01 -14.40
C ILE A 56 -2.08 3.52 -15.02
N SER A 57 -2.37 4.81 -14.79
CA SER A 57 -3.50 5.54 -15.36
C SER A 57 -3.13 7.02 -15.48
N LYS A 58 -3.34 7.60 -16.66
CA LYS A 58 -3.08 9.05 -16.88
C LYS A 58 -3.92 9.89 -15.92
N LYS A 59 -5.21 9.55 -15.77
CA LYS A 59 -6.13 10.26 -14.87
C LYS A 59 -5.65 10.20 -13.43
N LEU A 60 -5.32 9.01 -12.92
CA LEU A 60 -4.84 8.83 -11.55
C LEU A 60 -3.51 9.57 -11.32
N THR A 61 -2.55 9.47 -12.24
CA THR A 61 -1.26 10.15 -12.12
C THR A 61 -1.43 11.67 -12.03
N GLN A 62 -2.33 12.24 -12.86
CA GLN A 62 -2.60 13.68 -12.83
C GLN A 62 -3.31 14.10 -11.54
N SER A 63 -4.29 13.33 -11.09
CA SER A 63 -5.00 13.62 -9.84
C SER A 63 -4.06 13.62 -8.64
N LEU A 64 -3.21 12.60 -8.53
CA LEU A 64 -2.22 12.49 -7.46
C LEU A 64 -1.18 13.62 -7.52
N ALA A 65 -0.72 14.00 -8.72
CA ALA A 65 0.21 15.13 -8.89
C ALA A 65 -0.39 16.45 -8.37
N ASN A 66 -1.67 16.69 -8.58
CA ASN A 66 -2.39 17.86 -8.06
C ASN A 66 -2.46 17.89 -6.53
N GLN A 67 -2.36 16.71 -5.88
CA GLN A 67 -2.31 16.56 -4.41
C GLN A 67 -0.88 16.63 -3.85
N GLY A 68 0.14 16.80 -4.70
CA GLY A 68 1.54 16.78 -4.28
C GLY A 68 2.15 15.37 -4.15
N LEU A 69 1.52 14.35 -4.76
CA LEU A 69 2.03 12.98 -4.83
C LEU A 69 2.52 12.64 -6.23
N GLU A 70 3.73 12.13 -6.35
CA GLU A 70 4.27 11.59 -7.58
C GLU A 70 4.12 10.06 -7.60
N LEU A 71 3.26 9.54 -8.46
CA LEU A 71 3.09 8.09 -8.64
C LEU A 71 4.23 7.50 -9.47
N ILE A 72 5.00 6.60 -8.87
CA ILE A 72 6.15 5.93 -9.48
C ILE A 72 5.84 4.44 -9.61
N THR A 73 5.87 3.93 -10.84
CA THR A 73 5.62 2.52 -11.16
C THR A 73 6.69 1.97 -12.09
N LYS A 74 6.85 0.65 -12.13
CA LYS A 74 7.66 0.00 -13.17
C LYS A 74 7.01 0.22 -14.52
N ILE A 75 7.82 0.62 -15.51
CA ILE A 75 7.37 0.85 -16.90
C ILE A 75 6.97 -0.49 -17.52
N LYS A 76 5.90 -0.49 -18.31
CA LYS A 76 5.54 -1.64 -19.16
C LYS A 76 6.52 -1.72 -20.32
N SER A 77 6.83 -2.93 -20.78
CA SER A 77 7.79 -3.17 -21.89
C SER A 77 7.45 -2.46 -23.20
N ASN A 78 6.17 -2.13 -23.40
CA ASN A 78 5.66 -1.42 -24.58
C ASN A 78 5.53 0.10 -24.39
N MET A 79 6.02 0.67 -23.29
CA MET A 79 6.01 2.11 -23.03
C MET A 79 7.40 2.70 -23.30
N LYS A 80 7.42 3.95 -23.82
CA LYS A 80 8.69 4.70 -23.97
C LYS A 80 9.44 4.76 -22.65
N GLU A 81 10.72 4.46 -22.70
CA GLU A 81 11.61 4.49 -21.54
C GLU A 81 11.56 5.89 -20.90
N ARG A 82 11.11 5.96 -19.64
CA ARG A 82 11.27 7.15 -18.82
C ARG A 82 12.56 7.02 -18.05
N ILE A 83 13.40 8.03 -18.13
CA ILE A 83 14.58 8.13 -17.25
C ILE A 83 14.05 8.30 -15.82
N ILE A 84 14.15 7.23 -15.03
CA ILE A 84 13.77 7.26 -13.62
C ILE A 84 15.04 7.61 -12.84
N ASP A 85 14.95 8.62 -11.98
CA ASP A 85 15.98 8.96 -11.02
C ASP A 85 16.54 7.69 -10.33
N PRO A 86 17.87 7.52 -10.23
CA PRO A 86 18.48 6.36 -9.59
C PRO A 86 17.97 6.10 -8.16
N ILE A 87 17.67 7.15 -7.41
CA ILE A 87 17.10 7.05 -6.06
C ILE A 87 15.69 6.45 -6.13
N LYS A 88 14.83 6.99 -6.98
CA LYS A 88 13.47 6.47 -7.21
C LYS A 88 13.49 5.02 -7.68
N LYS A 89 14.43 4.65 -8.56
CA LYS A 89 14.63 3.29 -9.04
C LYS A 89 14.98 2.33 -7.88
N ARG A 90 15.83 2.77 -6.95
CA ARG A 90 16.21 1.99 -5.77
C ARG A 90 15.00 1.73 -4.86
N PHE A 91 14.16 2.73 -4.61
CA PHE A 91 12.93 2.57 -3.85
C PHE A 91 11.95 1.63 -4.57
N LEU A 92 11.77 1.80 -5.86
CA LEU A 92 10.89 0.97 -6.67
C LEU A 92 11.30 -0.51 -6.63
N ASN A 93 12.60 -0.80 -6.58
CA ASN A 93 13.11 -2.16 -6.43
C ASN A 93 12.87 -2.75 -5.03
N LYS A 94 12.75 -1.89 -4.01
CA LYS A 94 12.46 -2.31 -2.63
C LYS A 94 10.96 -2.42 -2.31
N ARG A 95 10.11 -2.29 -3.31
CA ARG A 95 8.65 -2.42 -3.15
C ARG A 95 8.20 -3.75 -2.56
N TYR A 96 9.03 -4.80 -2.63
CA TYR A 96 8.74 -6.11 -2.02
C TYR A 96 8.42 -6.03 -0.52
N ILE A 97 8.79 -4.93 0.16
CA ILE A 97 8.46 -4.73 1.58
C ILE A 97 6.95 -4.78 1.83
N ILE A 98 6.13 -4.29 0.89
CA ILE A 98 4.67 -4.36 1.02
C ILE A 98 4.17 -5.82 0.97
N GLU A 99 4.80 -6.67 0.16
CA GLU A 99 4.48 -8.09 0.06
C GLU A 99 4.81 -8.79 1.39
N THR A 100 5.97 -8.50 1.98
CA THR A 100 6.36 -9.03 3.28
C THR A 100 5.44 -8.57 4.41
N ILE A 101 5.00 -7.30 4.38
CA ILE A 101 4.04 -6.79 5.37
C ILE A 101 2.68 -7.44 5.19
N ASN A 102 2.22 -7.62 3.96
CA ASN A 102 0.99 -8.36 3.68
C ASN A 102 1.07 -9.80 4.21
N ASP A 103 2.19 -10.49 4.03
CA ASP A 103 2.40 -11.83 4.58
C ASP A 103 2.39 -11.82 6.12
N GLN A 104 2.96 -10.81 6.76
CA GLN A 104 2.89 -10.67 8.21
C GLN A 104 1.46 -10.43 8.70
N LEU A 105 0.71 -9.56 8.04
CA LEU A 105 -0.70 -9.32 8.37
C LEU A 105 -1.53 -10.59 8.21
N LYS A 106 -1.30 -11.38 7.18
CA LYS A 106 -2.00 -12.64 6.92
C LYS A 106 -1.65 -13.72 7.94
N ASN A 107 -0.36 -13.97 8.14
CA ASN A 107 0.14 -15.12 8.86
C ASN A 107 0.34 -14.87 10.36
N LEU A 108 0.84 -13.69 10.76
CA LEU A 108 1.07 -13.35 12.16
C LEU A 108 -0.14 -12.69 12.83
N CYS A 109 -0.87 -11.88 12.06
CA CYS A 109 -2.06 -11.18 12.56
C CYS A 109 -3.37 -11.90 12.18
N HIS A 110 -3.28 -13.06 11.54
CA HIS A 110 -4.40 -13.95 11.20
C HIS A 110 -5.56 -13.30 10.43
N ILE A 111 -5.29 -12.28 9.61
CA ILE A 111 -6.34 -11.55 8.87
C ILE A 111 -7.05 -12.46 7.86
N ASP A 112 -6.35 -13.39 7.21
CA ASP A 112 -6.89 -14.28 6.17
C ASP A 112 -7.51 -15.59 6.73
N HIS A 113 -7.17 -15.99 7.96
CA HIS A 113 -7.55 -17.31 8.49
C HIS A 113 -8.91 -17.34 9.21
N THR A 114 -9.73 -16.34 8.97
CA THR A 114 -10.99 -16.18 9.68
C THR A 114 -12.17 -16.65 8.84
N ARG A 115 -12.86 -17.70 9.32
CA ARG A 115 -14.13 -18.18 8.76
C ARG A 115 -15.30 -17.36 9.30
N HIS A 116 -15.22 -16.02 9.23
CA HIS A 116 -16.31 -15.18 9.72
C HIS A 116 -17.53 -15.29 8.81
N ARG A 117 -18.66 -15.60 9.41
CA ARG A 117 -19.97 -15.57 8.73
C ARG A 117 -20.57 -14.17 8.69
N SER A 118 -20.10 -13.27 9.55
CA SER A 118 -20.55 -11.89 9.67
C SER A 118 -19.48 -10.92 9.10
N VAL A 119 -19.91 -9.94 8.31
CA VAL A 119 -19.07 -8.87 7.80
C VAL A 119 -18.45 -8.06 8.94
N MET A 120 -19.24 -7.78 9.99
CA MET A 120 -18.76 -7.06 11.18
C MET A 120 -17.60 -7.80 11.87
N ASN A 121 -17.75 -9.11 12.09
CA ASN A 121 -16.70 -9.90 12.73
C ASN A 121 -15.44 -9.96 11.85
N PHE A 122 -15.60 -10.01 10.53
CA PHE A 122 -14.46 -9.92 9.60
C PHE A 122 -13.74 -8.58 9.74
N GLN A 123 -14.48 -7.46 9.68
CA GLN A 123 -13.92 -6.11 9.82
C GLN A 123 -13.22 -5.93 11.17
N THR A 124 -13.83 -6.39 12.26
CA THR A 124 -13.23 -6.34 13.61
C THR A 124 -11.92 -7.12 13.64
N ASN A 125 -11.88 -8.30 13.05
CA ASN A 125 -10.66 -9.10 12.98
C ASN A 125 -9.56 -8.41 12.16
N VAL A 126 -9.89 -7.81 11.01
CA VAL A 126 -8.93 -7.06 10.20
C VAL A 126 -8.37 -5.88 11.02
N LEU A 127 -9.25 -5.12 11.69
CA LEU A 127 -8.81 -4.00 12.54
C LEU A 127 -7.91 -4.45 13.69
N ALA A 128 -8.26 -5.55 14.36
CA ALA A 128 -7.42 -6.14 15.41
C ALA A 128 -6.04 -6.54 14.88
N GLY A 129 -5.99 -7.16 13.70
CA GLY A 129 -4.73 -7.53 13.04
C GLY A 129 -3.88 -6.32 12.64
N LEU A 130 -4.50 -5.26 12.12
CA LEU A 130 -3.80 -4.01 11.81
C LEU A 130 -3.25 -3.35 13.07
N LEU A 131 -4.03 -3.31 14.16
CA LEU A 131 -3.57 -2.79 15.47
C LEU A 131 -2.40 -3.62 16.01
N ALA A 132 -2.49 -4.95 15.97
CA ALA A 132 -1.40 -5.82 16.37
C ALA A 132 -0.11 -5.53 15.58
N TYR A 133 -0.23 -5.28 14.28
CA TYR A 133 0.90 -4.88 13.45
C TYR A 133 1.44 -3.48 13.84
N VAL A 134 0.57 -2.52 14.12
CA VAL A 134 0.99 -1.15 14.53
C VAL A 134 1.82 -1.19 15.82
N PHE A 135 1.43 -2.02 16.79
CA PHE A 135 2.17 -2.18 18.05
C PHE A 135 3.35 -3.16 17.96
N LYS A 136 3.55 -3.83 16.84
CA LYS A 136 4.68 -4.74 16.66
C LYS A 136 6.01 -3.98 16.77
N PRO A 137 6.94 -4.39 17.66
CA PRO A 137 8.31 -3.88 17.67
C PRO A 137 9.05 -4.37 16.42
N ASN A 138 10.06 -3.64 16.01
CA ASN A 138 10.96 -4.03 14.91
C ASN A 138 10.22 -4.29 13.58
N LYS A 139 9.55 -3.28 13.06
CA LYS A 139 8.94 -3.31 11.74
C LYS A 139 10.00 -3.48 10.64
N ILE A 140 9.64 -4.16 9.58
CA ILE A 140 10.51 -4.28 8.41
C ILE A 140 10.60 -2.91 7.75
N SER A 141 11.82 -2.42 7.59
CA SER A 141 12.10 -1.13 6.97
C SER A 141 12.95 -1.26 5.71
N VAL A 142 12.86 -0.27 4.84
CA VAL A 142 13.78 -0.12 3.73
C VAL A 142 15.10 0.38 4.29
N ALA A 143 16.06 -0.52 4.53
CA ALA A 143 17.39 -0.14 4.96
C ALA A 143 18.08 0.71 3.87
N PHE A 144 18.25 1.99 4.14
CA PHE A 144 19.13 2.87 3.36
C PHE A 144 20.54 2.69 3.89
N GLY A 145 21.31 1.74 3.31
CA GLY A 145 22.75 1.70 3.60
C GLY A 145 23.35 3.07 3.30
N LYS A 146 23.89 3.72 4.33
CA LYS A 146 24.69 4.97 4.30
C LYS A 146 24.23 6.01 3.25
N LEU A 147 23.00 6.51 3.35
CA LEU A 147 22.56 7.74 2.70
C LEU A 147 22.67 8.93 3.68
N ASN A 148 23.60 8.88 4.63
CA ASN A 148 23.81 9.92 5.65
C ASN A 148 24.31 11.26 5.09
N ASN A 149 24.46 11.42 3.76
CA ASN A 149 24.96 12.64 3.14
C ASN A 149 24.05 13.24 2.07
N LEU A 150 22.82 12.77 1.91
CA LEU A 150 21.84 13.48 1.08
C LEU A 150 20.91 14.25 2.01
N ASN A 151 21.10 15.57 2.06
CA ASN A 151 20.16 16.52 2.65
C ASN A 151 18.81 16.35 1.98
N LEU A 152 18.00 15.42 2.46
CA LEU A 152 16.57 15.43 2.17
C LEU A 152 16.00 16.64 2.91
N PRO A 153 15.27 17.54 2.25
CA PRO A 153 14.62 18.63 2.96
C PRO A 153 13.68 18.01 4.00
N LEU A 154 13.97 18.25 5.26
CA LEU A 154 13.05 18.00 6.35
C LEU A 154 11.88 18.96 6.09
N THR A 155 10.74 18.41 5.65
CA THR A 155 9.50 19.17 5.66
C THR A 155 9.09 19.36 7.11
N SER A 156 9.49 20.49 7.68
CA SER A 156 8.92 21.01 8.92
C SER A 156 7.51 21.49 8.64
N ASN A 157 6.57 21.07 9.48
CA ASN A 157 5.20 21.56 9.73
C ASN A 157 4.18 21.35 8.63
#